data_c5df7822334773ead91b02adc39c8b80
#
_entry.id   c5df7822334773ead91b02adc39c8b80
#
_cell.length_a   1.000
_cell.length_b   1.000
_cell.length_c   1.000
_cell.angle_alpha   90.00
_cell.angle_beta   90.00
_cell.angle_gamma   90.00
#
_symmetry.space_group_name_H-M   'P 1'
#
loop_
_entity.id
_entity.type
_entity.pdbx_description
1 polymer ?
#
loop_
_entity_poly.entity_id
_entity_poly.type
_entity_poly.pdbx_seq_one_letter_code
_entity_poly.pdbx_strand_id
1 'polypeptide(L)'
;MSLGRVDAFFDIYFERDLKEGKLTESEAQEIIDQFVIKLRAARHLRTPDYDELFSGDPTWVTCSLGGMTEDGKTMVNKTSFRIIHTLENLESAPEPNMTILWAQDLPEPWKKYCAKISILTDSIQYENDDLMRPSMGDDYAIACCVSSMRIGKDMQFFGARCNLAKALLYSINGGVDEVKKELVIPGFPKMEDEVLDYDKVKETFWKMIKEIARIYSDAMNIIHYMHDKYAYEAGQLALHDTYVNRLMAYGVAGFSVAVDSLSAIKYAKVKPIRDEDGITTDFVIEGDYPKFGNDDDRVDEIGKELIEYVYSELASHPCYRNAHPTLSILTITSNVVYGSNTGATPDGRKAGVPFAPGANPMHGRDENGAIASLNSVAKIDWENCCRDGISNTFSIVPNSLGKTDEERENNLVQLLDGYFSQGAHHLNVNVLTRETLIDAMEHPEKYPLLTVRVSGYAVRFNKLTRKQQEEVISRTFHEKM
;
A
#
# COMPACT_ATOMS: atom_id res chain seq x y z
N MET A 1 -1.26 7.02 -13.88
CA MET A 1 -2.09 6.60 -15.06
C MET A 1 -2.09 5.10 -15.11
N SER A 2 -3.23 4.46 -15.23
CA SER A 2 -3.29 3.01 -15.43
C SER A 2 -3.50 2.70 -16.90
N LEU A 3 -2.77 1.72 -17.43
CA LEU A 3 -2.89 1.29 -18.83
C LEU A 3 -3.78 0.05 -19.00
N GLY A 4 -4.29 -0.50 -17.92
CA GLY A 4 -5.10 -1.70 -17.96
C GLY A 4 -4.29 -2.96 -18.25
N ARG A 5 -4.94 -3.93 -18.86
CA ARG A 5 -4.38 -5.25 -19.22
C ARG A 5 -3.68 -5.22 -20.57
N VAL A 6 -2.55 -4.56 -20.62
CA VAL A 6 -1.80 -4.33 -21.88
C VAL A 6 -1.31 -5.62 -22.53
N ASP A 7 -1.02 -6.65 -21.75
CA ASP A 7 -0.61 -7.95 -22.26
C ASP A 7 -1.71 -8.63 -23.09
N ALA A 8 -2.91 -8.74 -22.53
CA ALA A 8 -4.06 -9.29 -23.22
C ALA A 8 -4.46 -8.44 -24.46
N PHE A 9 -4.40 -7.12 -24.31
CA PHE A 9 -4.76 -6.18 -25.36
C PHE A 9 -3.80 -6.20 -26.56
N PHE A 10 -2.48 -6.22 -26.29
CA PHE A 10 -1.47 -6.22 -27.35
C PHE A 10 -1.30 -7.59 -28.01
N ASP A 11 -1.52 -8.67 -27.29
CA ASP A 11 -1.30 -10.03 -27.79
C ASP A 11 -2.12 -10.35 -29.03
N ILE A 12 -3.33 -9.78 -29.14
CA ILE A 12 -4.20 -9.93 -30.31
C ILE A 12 -3.48 -9.49 -31.60
N TYR A 13 -2.76 -8.38 -31.54
CA TYR A 13 -2.04 -7.84 -32.68
C TYR A 13 -0.74 -8.59 -32.95
N PHE A 14 0.01 -8.92 -31.92
CA PHE A 14 1.27 -9.67 -32.05
C PHE A 14 1.02 -11.07 -32.63
N GLU A 15 0.05 -11.83 -32.09
CA GLU A 15 -0.26 -13.17 -32.60
C GLU A 15 -0.72 -13.14 -34.07
N ARG A 16 -1.52 -12.15 -34.45
CA ARG A 16 -1.93 -11.96 -35.85
C ARG A 16 -0.72 -11.73 -36.75
N ASP A 17 0.13 -10.77 -36.39
CA ASP A 17 1.23 -10.33 -37.27
C ASP A 17 2.38 -11.34 -37.30
N LEU A 18 2.62 -12.08 -36.22
CA LEU A 18 3.51 -13.25 -36.19
C LEU A 18 3.01 -14.38 -37.09
N LYS A 19 1.71 -14.71 -36.99
CA LYS A 19 1.08 -15.75 -37.83
C LYS A 19 1.11 -15.40 -39.33
N GLU A 20 0.97 -14.14 -39.66
CA GLU A 20 1.05 -13.64 -41.03
C GLU A 20 2.49 -13.44 -41.53
N GLY A 21 3.50 -13.68 -40.71
CA GLY A 21 4.91 -13.50 -41.03
C GLY A 21 5.32 -12.03 -41.23
N LYS A 22 4.55 -11.08 -40.69
CA LYS A 22 4.86 -9.64 -40.71
C LYS A 22 5.84 -9.25 -39.64
N LEU A 23 5.91 -10.03 -38.55
CA LEU A 23 6.84 -9.87 -37.43
C LEU A 23 7.54 -11.19 -37.15
N THR A 24 8.75 -11.09 -36.63
CA THR A 24 9.47 -12.15 -35.93
C THR A 24 9.27 -12.02 -34.42
N GLU A 25 9.58 -13.06 -33.64
CA GLU A 25 9.55 -13.01 -32.17
C GLU A 25 10.51 -11.91 -31.61
N SER A 26 11.66 -11.72 -32.26
CA SER A 26 12.61 -10.68 -31.86
C SER A 26 12.07 -9.26 -32.10
N GLU A 27 11.44 -9.01 -33.25
CA GLU A 27 10.82 -7.74 -33.54
C GLU A 27 9.62 -7.45 -32.62
N ALA A 28 8.84 -8.48 -32.27
CA ALA A 28 7.76 -8.35 -31.29
C ALA A 28 8.29 -7.93 -29.91
N GLN A 29 9.42 -8.52 -29.46
CA GLN A 29 10.08 -8.12 -28.22
C GLN A 29 10.60 -6.68 -28.32
N GLU A 30 11.25 -6.31 -29.41
CA GLU A 30 11.78 -4.95 -29.61
C GLU A 30 10.69 -3.89 -29.55
N ILE A 31 9.50 -4.16 -30.12
CA ILE A 31 8.35 -3.24 -30.03
C ILE A 31 7.90 -3.05 -28.58
N ILE A 32 7.85 -4.12 -27.79
CA ILE A 32 7.53 -4.05 -26.37
C ILE A 32 8.60 -3.29 -25.59
N ASP A 33 9.88 -3.53 -25.87
CA ASP A 33 10.99 -2.80 -25.24
C ASP A 33 10.89 -1.29 -25.52
N GLN A 34 10.62 -0.91 -26.77
CA GLN A 34 10.40 0.50 -27.15
C GLN A 34 9.18 1.12 -26.47
N PHE A 35 8.09 0.36 -26.31
CA PHE A 35 6.92 0.80 -25.58
C PHE A 35 7.29 1.10 -24.12
N VAL A 36 7.98 0.19 -23.44
CA VAL A 36 8.42 0.37 -22.05
C VAL A 36 9.41 1.53 -21.92
N ILE A 37 10.35 1.72 -22.86
CA ILE A 37 11.24 2.90 -22.88
C ILE A 37 10.43 4.20 -22.89
N LYS A 38 9.39 4.29 -23.71
CA LYS A 38 8.52 5.48 -23.75
C LYS A 38 7.79 5.73 -22.44
N LEU A 39 7.33 4.66 -21.76
CA LEU A 39 6.73 4.79 -20.43
C LEU A 39 7.74 5.28 -19.38
N ARG A 40 8.98 4.76 -19.45
CA ARG A 40 10.07 5.20 -18.57
C ARG A 40 10.51 6.66 -18.84
N ALA A 41 10.26 7.19 -20.03
CA ALA A 41 10.55 8.57 -20.39
C ALA A 41 9.45 9.57 -19.96
N ALA A 42 8.25 9.08 -19.62
CA ALA A 42 7.15 9.95 -19.16
C ALA A 42 7.52 10.66 -17.86
N ARG A 43 7.09 11.94 -17.75
CA ARG A 43 7.31 12.78 -16.56
C ARG A 43 6.06 13.58 -16.26
N HIS A 44 5.84 13.88 -14.99
CA HIS A 44 4.81 14.81 -14.52
C HIS A 44 5.45 16.11 -14.04
N LEU A 45 4.74 17.22 -14.24
CA LEU A 45 5.08 18.46 -13.56
C LEU A 45 4.62 18.34 -12.08
N ARG A 46 5.53 18.69 -11.16
CA ARG A 46 5.30 18.60 -9.73
C ARG A 46 5.70 19.86 -9.03
N THR A 47 5.04 20.14 -7.90
CA THR A 47 5.49 21.15 -6.95
C THR A 47 6.53 20.55 -6.00
N PRO A 48 7.40 21.36 -5.40
CA PRO A 48 8.34 20.88 -4.39
C PRO A 48 7.67 20.15 -3.22
N ASP A 49 6.52 20.65 -2.75
CA ASP A 49 5.74 20.02 -1.67
C ASP A 49 5.26 18.62 -2.06
N TYR A 50 4.89 18.43 -3.32
CA TYR A 50 4.48 17.12 -3.83
C TYR A 50 5.66 16.15 -3.90
N ASP A 51 6.84 16.61 -4.30
CA ASP A 51 8.05 15.78 -4.34
C ASP A 51 8.55 15.41 -2.94
N GLU A 52 8.32 16.24 -1.93
CA GLU A 52 8.59 15.88 -0.54
C GLU A 52 7.71 14.74 -0.05
N LEU A 53 6.42 14.75 -0.42
CA LEU A 53 5.47 13.69 -0.05
C LEU A 53 5.74 12.38 -0.80
N PHE A 54 6.04 12.46 -2.11
CA PHE A 54 6.10 11.32 -3.03
C PHE A 54 7.41 11.32 -3.82
N SER A 55 8.51 11.16 -3.11
CA SER A 55 9.85 11.12 -3.69
C SER A 55 10.05 9.99 -4.70
N GLY A 56 11.09 10.13 -5.51
CA GLY A 56 11.50 9.14 -6.49
C GLY A 56 10.93 9.37 -7.88
N ASP A 57 10.23 10.49 -8.10
CA ASP A 57 9.65 10.87 -9.39
C ASP A 57 8.70 9.81 -9.98
N PRO A 58 7.76 9.23 -9.19
CA PRO A 58 6.85 8.21 -9.70
C PRO A 58 5.87 8.80 -10.71
N THR A 59 5.62 8.10 -11.80
CA THR A 59 4.56 8.43 -12.77
C THR A 59 3.31 7.58 -12.57
N TRP A 60 3.45 6.50 -11.78
CA TRP A 60 2.41 5.51 -11.52
C TRP A 60 1.74 5.00 -12.79
N VAL A 61 2.55 4.70 -13.80
CA VAL A 61 2.08 4.05 -15.00
C VAL A 61 1.95 2.56 -14.71
N THR A 62 0.73 2.11 -14.41
CA THR A 62 0.48 0.73 -13.99
C THR A 62 0.04 -0.13 -15.16
N CYS A 63 0.72 -1.27 -15.32
CA CYS A 63 0.40 -2.33 -16.26
C CYS A 63 -0.03 -3.58 -15.47
N SER A 64 -1.27 -4.01 -15.61
CA SER A 64 -1.76 -5.25 -15.02
C SER A 64 -1.54 -6.41 -15.98
N LEU A 65 -0.95 -7.50 -15.48
CA LEU A 65 -0.49 -8.63 -16.29
C LEU A 65 -1.02 -9.96 -15.74
N GLY A 66 -1.34 -10.88 -16.63
CA GLY A 66 -1.78 -12.23 -16.25
C GLY A 66 -3.21 -12.26 -15.69
N GLY A 67 -3.41 -13.02 -14.61
CA GLY A 67 -4.74 -13.27 -14.05
C GLY A 67 -5.51 -14.35 -14.79
N MET A 68 -6.78 -14.53 -14.41
CA MET A 68 -7.69 -15.54 -14.95
C MET A 68 -8.96 -14.89 -15.50
N THR A 69 -9.63 -15.56 -16.41
CA THR A 69 -10.98 -15.21 -16.85
C THR A 69 -12.03 -15.69 -15.85
N GLU A 70 -13.26 -15.17 -15.92
CA GLU A 70 -14.38 -15.65 -15.07
C GLU A 70 -14.70 -17.14 -15.26
N ASP A 71 -14.42 -17.70 -16.45
CA ASP A 71 -14.60 -19.13 -16.74
C ASP A 71 -13.37 -19.99 -16.38
N GLY A 72 -12.40 -19.44 -15.64
CA GLY A 72 -11.25 -20.17 -15.08
C GLY A 72 -10.12 -20.45 -16.08
N LYS A 73 -10.04 -19.75 -17.20
CA LYS A 73 -8.91 -19.86 -18.14
C LYS A 73 -7.84 -18.84 -17.78
N THR A 74 -6.58 -19.21 -17.96
CA THR A 74 -5.50 -18.23 -17.79
C THR A 74 -5.52 -17.16 -18.87
N MET A 75 -5.27 -15.89 -18.46
CA MET A 75 -5.05 -14.77 -19.35
C MET A 75 -3.56 -14.56 -19.67
N VAL A 76 -2.68 -15.34 -19.06
CA VAL A 76 -1.24 -15.31 -19.36
C VAL A 76 -1.00 -15.75 -20.80
N ASN A 77 -0.27 -14.95 -21.54
CA ASN A 77 0.07 -15.14 -22.93
C ASN A 77 1.55 -14.79 -23.19
N LYS A 78 2.02 -14.92 -24.44
CA LYS A 78 3.40 -14.60 -24.78
C LYS A 78 3.76 -13.14 -24.51
N THR A 79 2.82 -12.23 -24.67
CA THR A 79 3.04 -10.80 -24.44
C THR A 79 3.17 -10.48 -22.96
N SER A 80 2.53 -11.26 -22.06
CA SER A 80 2.77 -11.18 -20.62
C SER A 80 4.26 -11.43 -20.32
N PHE A 81 4.84 -12.48 -20.89
CA PHE A 81 6.28 -12.77 -20.75
C PHE A 81 7.15 -11.68 -21.38
N ARG A 82 6.82 -11.18 -22.59
CA ARG A 82 7.59 -10.12 -23.26
C ARG A 82 7.66 -8.84 -22.42
N ILE A 83 6.55 -8.45 -21.76
CA ILE A 83 6.52 -7.25 -20.93
C ILE A 83 7.41 -7.43 -19.70
N ILE A 84 7.32 -8.54 -18.98
CA ILE A 84 8.20 -8.81 -17.84
C ILE A 84 9.66 -8.94 -18.27
N HIS A 85 9.94 -9.53 -19.44
CA HIS A 85 11.28 -9.68 -19.99
C HIS A 85 11.99 -8.33 -20.26
N THR A 86 11.26 -7.24 -20.40
CA THR A 86 11.86 -5.90 -20.49
C THR A 86 12.70 -5.54 -19.26
N LEU A 87 12.44 -6.16 -18.09
CA LEU A 87 13.25 -5.97 -16.89
C LEU A 87 14.63 -6.66 -16.97
N GLU A 88 14.78 -7.66 -17.83
CA GLU A 88 16.08 -8.24 -18.18
C GLU A 88 16.75 -7.45 -19.32
N ASN A 89 16.03 -7.09 -20.39
CA ASN A 89 16.58 -6.38 -21.54
C ASN A 89 16.98 -4.92 -21.25
N LEU A 90 16.17 -4.23 -20.45
CA LEU A 90 16.29 -2.79 -20.17
C LEU A 90 16.67 -2.50 -18.71
N GLU A 91 17.07 -3.53 -18.00
CA GLU A 91 17.46 -3.52 -16.58
C GLU A 91 16.32 -3.09 -15.62
N SER A 92 16.55 -3.26 -14.33
CA SER A 92 15.62 -2.91 -13.26
C SER A 92 15.15 -1.45 -13.38
N ALA A 93 13.86 -1.21 -13.20
CA ALA A 93 13.29 0.13 -13.18
C ALA A 93 11.98 0.18 -12.39
N PRO A 94 11.67 1.33 -11.76
CA PRO A 94 10.41 1.51 -11.04
C PRO A 94 9.19 1.64 -11.96
N GLU A 95 9.39 2.03 -13.20
CA GLU A 95 8.31 2.26 -14.17
C GLU A 95 8.50 1.44 -15.46
N PRO A 96 7.42 0.95 -16.06
CA PRO A 96 6.04 0.99 -15.55
C PRO A 96 5.89 0.16 -14.26
N ASN A 97 4.90 0.52 -13.41
CA ASN A 97 4.55 -0.28 -12.24
C ASN A 97 3.86 -1.57 -12.72
N MET A 98 4.63 -2.63 -12.83
CA MET A 98 4.14 -3.93 -13.32
C MET A 98 3.47 -4.68 -12.18
N THR A 99 2.16 -4.94 -12.33
CA THR A 99 1.34 -5.64 -11.35
C THR A 99 0.93 -6.99 -11.89
N ILE A 100 1.36 -8.04 -11.22
CA ILE A 100 0.95 -9.41 -11.54
C ILE A 100 -0.37 -9.71 -10.83
N LEU A 101 -1.41 -9.97 -11.59
CA LEU A 101 -2.68 -10.47 -11.10
C LEU A 101 -2.51 -11.95 -10.77
N TRP A 102 -2.30 -12.26 -9.49
CA TRP A 102 -1.94 -13.60 -9.02
C TRP A 102 -3.17 -14.43 -8.71
N ALA A 103 -3.21 -15.66 -9.22
CA ALA A 103 -4.21 -16.65 -8.92
C ALA A 103 -3.57 -18.02 -8.65
N GLN A 104 -4.26 -18.87 -7.88
CA GLN A 104 -3.76 -20.21 -7.55
C GLN A 104 -3.54 -21.08 -8.80
N ASP A 105 -4.42 -20.95 -9.79
CA ASP A 105 -4.41 -21.76 -11.02
C ASP A 105 -3.59 -21.16 -12.17
N LEU A 106 -2.77 -20.14 -11.91
CA LEU A 106 -1.86 -19.64 -12.92
C LEU A 106 -0.83 -20.68 -13.34
N PRO A 107 -0.38 -20.68 -14.63
CA PRO A 107 0.64 -21.61 -15.09
C PRO A 107 1.93 -21.52 -14.27
N GLU A 108 2.45 -22.65 -13.81
CA GLU A 108 3.68 -22.71 -12.99
C GLU A 108 4.90 -22.03 -13.64
N PRO A 109 5.14 -22.15 -14.97
CA PRO A 109 6.24 -21.43 -15.61
C PRO A 109 6.12 -19.91 -15.49
N TRP A 110 4.89 -19.37 -15.51
CA TRP A 110 4.65 -17.94 -15.31
C TRP A 110 4.93 -17.54 -13.87
N LYS A 111 4.42 -18.28 -12.88
CA LYS A 111 4.67 -18.04 -11.46
C LYS A 111 6.17 -18.00 -11.16
N LYS A 112 6.92 -19.00 -11.63
CA LYS A 112 8.38 -19.08 -11.44
C LYS A 112 9.11 -17.92 -12.12
N TYR A 113 8.71 -17.55 -13.34
CA TYR A 113 9.34 -16.45 -14.03
C TYR A 113 9.10 -15.10 -13.32
N CYS A 114 7.89 -14.84 -12.84
CA CYS A 114 7.61 -13.67 -12.04
C CYS A 114 8.44 -13.65 -10.73
N ALA A 115 8.54 -14.78 -10.03
CA ALA A 115 9.36 -14.91 -8.84
C ALA A 115 10.85 -14.63 -9.13
N LYS A 116 11.40 -15.21 -10.21
CA LYS A 116 12.77 -14.94 -10.69
C LYS A 116 12.99 -13.45 -10.88
N ILE A 117 12.10 -12.78 -11.61
CA ILE A 117 12.27 -11.35 -11.93
C ILE A 117 12.08 -10.48 -10.67
N SER A 118 11.20 -10.83 -9.74
CA SER A 118 11.11 -10.16 -8.43
C SER A 118 12.44 -10.22 -7.68
N ILE A 119 13.03 -11.41 -7.58
CA ILE A 119 14.30 -11.64 -6.86
C ILE A 119 15.45 -10.83 -7.49
N LEU A 120 15.44 -10.70 -8.82
CA LEU A 120 16.51 -10.02 -9.54
C LEU A 120 16.37 -8.48 -9.54
N THR A 121 15.15 -7.95 -9.45
CA THR A 121 14.91 -6.53 -9.82
C THR A 121 14.12 -5.72 -8.82
N ASP A 122 13.40 -6.33 -7.89
CA ASP A 122 12.44 -5.68 -6.98
C ASP A 122 11.46 -4.72 -7.69
N SER A 123 11.14 -4.97 -8.98
CA SER A 123 10.41 -4.04 -9.85
C SER A 123 8.94 -4.36 -10.02
N ILE A 124 8.48 -5.54 -9.62
CA ILE A 124 7.08 -5.98 -9.80
C ILE A 124 6.36 -6.12 -8.46
N GLN A 125 5.03 -6.04 -8.50
CA GLN A 125 4.15 -6.29 -7.37
C GLN A 125 3.11 -7.34 -7.71
N TYR A 126 2.44 -7.85 -6.69
CA TYR A 126 1.45 -8.91 -6.81
C TYR A 126 0.12 -8.48 -6.20
N GLU A 127 -0.98 -8.81 -6.87
CA GLU A 127 -2.33 -8.62 -6.36
C GLU A 127 -3.19 -9.85 -6.58
N ASN A 128 -4.07 -10.13 -5.63
CA ASN A 128 -4.86 -11.35 -5.56
C ASN A 128 -6.04 -11.34 -6.53
N ASP A 129 -5.86 -11.93 -7.71
CA ASP A 129 -6.92 -12.04 -8.71
C ASP A 129 -8.09 -12.91 -8.23
N ASP A 130 -7.81 -13.98 -7.47
CA ASP A 130 -8.86 -14.86 -6.95
C ASP A 130 -9.76 -14.16 -5.93
N LEU A 131 -9.24 -13.18 -5.20
CA LEU A 131 -10.01 -12.32 -4.28
C LEU A 131 -10.84 -11.28 -5.05
N MET A 132 -10.24 -10.63 -6.06
CA MET A 132 -10.85 -9.49 -6.74
C MET A 132 -11.82 -9.89 -7.85
N ARG A 133 -11.46 -10.90 -8.65
CA ARG A 133 -12.22 -11.34 -9.83
C ARG A 133 -13.69 -11.64 -9.55
N PRO A 134 -14.10 -12.30 -8.46
CA PRO A 134 -15.52 -12.57 -8.20
C PRO A 134 -16.42 -11.35 -8.18
N SER A 135 -15.90 -10.19 -7.75
CA SER A 135 -16.66 -8.94 -7.67
C SER A 135 -16.36 -7.95 -8.79
N MET A 136 -15.19 -8.06 -9.44
CA MET A 136 -14.74 -7.12 -10.47
C MET A 136 -14.92 -7.64 -11.91
N GLY A 137 -15.15 -8.95 -12.07
CA GLY A 137 -15.07 -9.61 -13.38
C GLY A 137 -13.63 -9.83 -13.82
N ASP A 138 -13.41 -10.10 -15.11
CA ASP A 138 -12.08 -10.30 -15.70
C ASP A 138 -11.57 -9.11 -16.52
N ASP A 139 -12.38 -8.05 -16.64
CA ASP A 139 -12.05 -6.79 -17.34
C ASP A 139 -11.80 -5.66 -16.31
N TYR A 140 -10.91 -5.89 -15.39
CA TYR A 140 -10.42 -4.90 -14.44
C TYR A 140 -8.91 -4.76 -14.51
N ALA A 141 -8.40 -3.68 -13.97
CA ALA A 141 -6.98 -3.42 -13.82
C ALA A 141 -6.70 -2.67 -12.52
N ILE A 142 -5.43 -2.57 -12.19
CA ILE A 142 -4.99 -1.83 -11.02
C ILE A 142 -4.70 -0.39 -11.41
N ALA A 143 -5.34 0.53 -10.70
CA ALA A 143 -5.10 1.95 -10.86
C ALA A 143 -4.03 2.41 -9.87
N CYS A 144 -3.02 3.13 -10.38
CA CYS A 144 -1.95 3.72 -9.58
C CYS A 144 -1.14 2.65 -8.82
N CYS A 145 -1.49 2.39 -7.56
CA CYS A 145 -0.75 1.52 -6.66
C CYS A 145 -1.43 0.17 -6.44
N VAL A 146 -2.66 0.16 -5.90
CA VAL A 146 -3.34 -1.04 -5.39
C VAL A 146 -4.85 -1.05 -5.62
N SER A 147 -5.42 -0.03 -6.25
CA SER A 147 -6.87 0.09 -6.40
C SER A 147 -7.37 -0.67 -7.61
N SER A 148 -8.21 -1.69 -7.40
CA SER A 148 -8.85 -2.41 -8.51
C SER A 148 -10.00 -1.59 -9.11
N MET A 149 -10.04 -1.48 -10.43
CA MET A 149 -11.06 -0.72 -11.17
C MET A 149 -11.43 -1.43 -12.47
N ARG A 150 -12.72 -1.50 -12.76
CA ARG A 150 -13.20 -2.04 -14.04
C ARG A 150 -12.90 -1.05 -15.16
N ILE A 151 -12.26 -1.53 -16.22
CA ILE A 151 -11.76 -0.72 -17.31
C ILE A 151 -12.92 -0.03 -18.04
N GLY A 152 -12.84 1.29 -18.18
CA GLY A 152 -13.86 2.11 -18.84
C GLY A 152 -15.19 2.26 -18.08
N LYS A 153 -15.35 1.67 -16.91
CA LYS A 153 -16.61 1.67 -16.14
C LYS A 153 -16.49 2.37 -14.79
N ASP A 154 -15.33 2.24 -14.12
CA ASP A 154 -15.12 2.81 -12.79
C ASP A 154 -14.29 4.09 -12.88
N MET A 155 -14.66 5.08 -12.08
CA MET A 155 -13.91 6.31 -11.87
C MET A 155 -13.69 6.51 -10.38
N GLN A 156 -12.47 6.87 -9.99
CA GLN A 156 -12.08 7.05 -8.60
C GLN A 156 -11.92 8.54 -8.27
N PHE A 157 -12.63 8.97 -7.23
CA PHE A 157 -12.34 10.22 -6.53
C PHE A 157 -11.35 9.95 -5.42
N PHE A 158 -10.12 10.42 -5.58
CA PHE A 158 -9.04 10.27 -4.62
C PHE A 158 -8.53 11.64 -4.17
N GLY A 159 -8.24 11.81 -2.89
CA GLY A 159 -7.83 13.13 -2.35
C GLY A 159 -6.85 13.01 -1.18
N ALA A 160 -7.36 12.99 0.03
CA ALA A 160 -6.57 13.01 1.26
C ALA A 160 -6.59 11.66 1.99
N ARG A 161 -5.78 11.56 3.07
CA ARG A 161 -5.79 10.41 4.00
C ARG A 161 -5.99 10.89 5.43
N CYS A 162 -6.64 10.04 6.24
CA CYS A 162 -6.80 10.25 7.66
C CYS A 162 -5.64 9.61 8.44
N ASN A 163 -5.06 10.35 9.41
CA ASN A 163 -4.04 9.85 10.32
C ASN A 163 -4.68 9.26 11.58
N LEU A 164 -4.79 7.93 11.67
CA LEU A 164 -5.42 7.25 12.80
C LEU A 164 -4.66 7.40 14.11
N ALA A 165 -3.33 7.40 14.07
CA ALA A 165 -2.50 7.60 15.25
C ALA A 165 -2.70 9.01 15.84
N LYS A 166 -2.82 10.01 14.99
CA LYS A 166 -3.13 11.39 15.38
C LYS A 166 -4.55 11.51 15.96
N ALA A 167 -5.51 10.83 15.35
CA ALA A 167 -6.89 10.77 15.85
C ALA A 167 -6.97 10.16 17.27
N LEU A 168 -6.18 9.12 17.54
CA LEU A 168 -6.06 8.54 18.88
C LEU A 168 -5.48 9.56 19.88
N LEU A 169 -4.43 10.28 19.51
CA LEU A 169 -3.86 11.32 20.37
C LEU A 169 -4.85 12.48 20.62
N TYR A 170 -5.64 12.87 19.62
CA TYR A 170 -6.73 13.85 19.83
C TYR A 170 -7.76 13.35 20.83
N SER A 171 -8.11 12.05 20.79
CA SER A 171 -9.05 11.49 21.76
C SER A 171 -8.52 11.51 23.19
N ILE A 172 -7.21 11.35 23.37
CA ILE A 172 -6.55 11.42 24.69
C ILE A 172 -6.42 12.87 25.17
N ASN A 173 -6.12 13.79 24.25
CA ASN A 173 -5.82 15.18 24.55
C ASN A 173 -7.03 16.15 24.43
N GLY A 174 -8.26 15.63 24.38
CA GLY A 174 -9.45 16.47 24.34
C GLY A 174 -9.60 17.26 23.04
N GLY A 175 -9.17 16.70 21.91
CA GLY A 175 -9.21 17.35 20.60
C GLY A 175 -8.09 18.35 20.32
N VAL A 176 -7.09 18.41 21.20
CA VAL A 176 -5.92 19.29 21.04
C VAL A 176 -4.81 18.56 20.30
N ASP A 177 -4.20 19.24 19.32
CA ASP A 177 -3.01 18.77 18.62
C ASP A 177 -1.79 18.81 19.56
N GLU A 178 -1.18 17.66 19.80
CA GLU A 178 -0.10 17.49 20.76
C GLU A 178 1.23 18.15 20.32
N VAL A 179 1.38 18.42 19.00
CA VAL A 179 2.56 19.08 18.42
C VAL A 179 2.36 20.58 18.33
N LYS A 180 1.23 21.03 17.77
CA LYS A 180 0.91 22.46 17.56
C LYS A 180 0.32 23.13 18.80
N LYS A 181 -0.19 22.36 19.77
CA LYS A 181 -0.88 22.84 20.97
C LYS A 181 -2.15 23.64 20.67
N GLU A 182 -2.80 23.36 19.55
CA GLU A 182 -4.01 24.02 19.09
C GLU A 182 -5.22 23.10 19.28
N LEU A 183 -6.36 23.65 19.68
CA LEU A 183 -7.63 22.93 19.71
C LEU A 183 -8.15 22.73 18.28
N VAL A 184 -8.09 21.50 17.80
CA VAL A 184 -8.51 21.13 16.44
C VAL A 184 -9.95 20.65 16.37
N ILE A 185 -10.34 19.78 17.30
CA ILE A 185 -11.71 19.21 17.39
C ILE A 185 -12.30 19.49 18.79
N PRO A 186 -13.21 20.44 18.92
CA PRO A 186 -13.81 20.78 20.21
C PRO A 186 -14.82 19.73 20.66
N GLY A 187 -15.15 19.74 21.97
CA GLY A 187 -16.20 18.91 22.55
C GLY A 187 -15.74 17.59 23.14
N PHE A 188 -14.44 17.31 23.14
CA PHE A 188 -13.87 16.11 23.78
C PHE A 188 -13.21 16.47 25.12
N PRO A 189 -13.39 15.64 26.17
CA PRO A 189 -12.68 15.83 27.42
C PRO A 189 -11.23 15.35 27.30
N LYS A 190 -10.29 16.03 27.96
CA LYS A 190 -8.94 15.48 28.18
C LYS A 190 -9.00 14.30 29.14
N MET A 191 -8.20 13.29 28.89
CA MET A 191 -8.04 12.16 29.80
C MET A 191 -7.04 12.53 30.89
N GLU A 192 -7.49 12.51 32.13
CA GLU A 192 -6.66 12.87 33.30
C GLU A 192 -6.14 11.65 34.08
N ASP A 193 -6.51 10.45 33.63
CA ASP A 193 -6.16 9.19 34.27
C ASP A 193 -4.63 9.02 34.38
N GLU A 194 -4.13 8.53 35.51
CA GLU A 194 -2.72 8.21 35.72
C GLU A 194 -2.27 7.03 34.85
N VAL A 195 -3.15 6.05 34.69
CA VAL A 195 -3.01 4.92 33.77
C VAL A 195 -4.21 4.95 32.81
N LEU A 196 -3.95 4.88 31.50
CA LEU A 196 -5.04 4.88 30.52
C LEU A 196 -5.93 3.64 30.66
N ASP A 197 -7.23 3.87 30.76
CA ASP A 197 -8.25 2.82 30.76
C ASP A 197 -8.65 2.49 29.33
N TYR A 198 -8.61 1.20 28.97
CA TYR A 198 -8.86 0.75 27.60
C TYR A 198 -10.26 1.10 27.11
N ASP A 199 -11.29 0.82 27.93
CA ASP A 199 -12.69 1.00 27.50
C ASP A 199 -13.00 2.49 27.32
N LYS A 200 -12.49 3.33 28.22
CA LYS A 200 -12.64 4.79 28.15
C LYS A 200 -11.91 5.37 26.92
N VAL A 201 -10.66 4.92 26.66
CA VAL A 201 -9.90 5.36 25.48
C VAL A 201 -10.62 4.92 24.21
N LYS A 202 -11.03 3.66 24.13
CA LYS A 202 -11.74 3.10 22.98
C LYS A 202 -13.03 3.87 22.70
N GLU A 203 -13.87 4.07 23.71
CA GLU A 203 -15.14 4.82 23.56
C GLU A 203 -14.89 6.23 23.01
N THR A 204 -13.90 6.95 23.56
CA THR A 204 -13.60 8.32 23.16
C THR A 204 -12.97 8.35 21.75
N PHE A 205 -12.11 7.37 21.44
CA PHE A 205 -11.50 7.25 20.12
C PHE A 205 -12.53 6.92 19.03
N TRP A 206 -13.52 6.06 19.32
CA TRP A 206 -14.62 5.79 18.39
C TRP A 206 -15.46 7.05 18.12
N LYS A 207 -15.75 7.85 19.15
CA LYS A 207 -16.42 9.15 18.97
C LYS A 207 -15.57 10.12 18.15
N MET A 208 -14.25 10.12 18.34
CA MET A 208 -13.31 10.92 17.55
C MET A 208 -13.29 10.49 16.09
N ILE A 209 -13.23 9.20 15.81
CA ILE A 209 -13.30 8.65 14.45
C ILE A 209 -14.60 9.08 13.77
N LYS A 210 -15.73 9.02 14.45
CA LYS A 210 -17.02 9.46 13.90
C LYS A 210 -16.99 10.93 13.47
N GLU A 211 -16.46 11.82 14.31
CA GLU A 211 -16.36 13.25 13.98
C GLU A 211 -15.36 13.49 12.84
N ILE A 212 -14.22 12.79 12.85
CA ILE A 212 -13.23 12.86 11.77
C ILE A 212 -13.82 12.33 10.46
N ALA A 213 -14.58 11.25 10.48
CA ALA A 213 -15.23 10.71 9.28
C ALA A 213 -16.16 11.73 8.63
N ARG A 214 -16.95 12.46 9.45
CA ARG A 214 -17.78 13.56 8.95
C ARG A 214 -16.96 14.66 8.27
N ILE A 215 -15.93 15.16 8.97
CA ILE A 215 -15.04 16.22 8.45
C ILE A 215 -14.33 15.75 7.18
N TYR A 216 -13.85 14.52 7.17
CA TYR A 216 -13.13 13.93 6.04
C TYR A 216 -14.04 13.76 4.82
N SER A 217 -15.27 13.27 5.02
CA SER A 217 -16.25 13.15 3.95
C SER A 217 -16.63 14.51 3.36
N ASP A 218 -16.85 15.51 4.21
CA ASP A 218 -17.12 16.89 3.75
C ASP A 218 -15.94 17.46 2.96
N ALA A 219 -14.71 17.26 3.45
CA ALA A 219 -13.50 17.72 2.77
C ALA A 219 -13.34 17.05 1.39
N MET A 220 -13.53 15.74 1.30
CA MET A 220 -13.46 15.01 0.02
C MET A 220 -14.52 15.49 -0.97
N ASN A 221 -15.74 15.70 -0.50
CA ASN A 221 -16.83 16.23 -1.33
C ASN A 221 -16.49 17.64 -1.89
N ILE A 222 -15.93 18.50 -1.06
CA ILE A 222 -15.51 19.86 -1.48
C ILE A 222 -14.35 19.78 -2.47
N ILE A 223 -13.33 18.96 -2.23
CA ILE A 223 -12.17 18.77 -3.12
C ILE A 223 -12.66 18.38 -4.52
N HIS A 224 -13.51 17.35 -4.62
CA HIS A 224 -13.95 16.84 -5.92
C HIS A 224 -14.95 17.76 -6.61
N TYR A 225 -15.82 18.45 -5.87
CA TYR A 225 -16.64 19.54 -6.41
C TYR A 225 -15.77 20.63 -7.04
N MET A 226 -14.70 21.06 -6.34
CA MET A 226 -13.79 22.10 -6.83
C MET A 226 -12.97 21.62 -8.04
N HIS A 227 -12.56 20.37 -8.10
CA HIS A 227 -11.92 19.79 -9.28
C HIS A 227 -12.84 19.83 -10.49
N ASP A 228 -14.11 19.44 -10.32
CA ASP A 228 -15.08 19.38 -11.40
C ASP A 228 -15.48 20.76 -11.94
N LYS A 229 -15.33 21.80 -11.13
CA LYS A 229 -15.46 23.19 -11.59
C LYS A 229 -14.52 23.49 -12.77
N TYR A 230 -13.41 22.77 -12.88
CA TYR A 230 -12.44 22.87 -13.98
C TYR A 230 -12.53 21.67 -14.95
N ALA A 231 -13.68 21.03 -15.05
CA ALA A 231 -13.94 19.90 -15.93
C ALA A 231 -13.03 18.68 -15.72
N TYR A 232 -12.57 18.43 -14.50
CA TYR A 232 -11.67 17.32 -14.18
C TYR A 232 -12.31 15.97 -14.52
N GLU A 233 -13.51 15.70 -14.03
CA GLU A 233 -14.23 14.46 -14.33
C GLU A 233 -14.44 14.26 -15.84
N ALA A 234 -14.88 15.30 -16.53
CA ALA A 234 -15.11 15.22 -17.99
C ALA A 234 -13.83 14.82 -18.74
N GLY A 235 -12.67 15.32 -18.31
CA GLY A 235 -11.37 14.91 -18.87
C GLY A 235 -11.01 13.47 -18.58
N GLN A 236 -11.31 12.97 -17.37
CA GLN A 236 -11.05 11.58 -16.98
C GLN A 236 -11.97 10.58 -17.71
N LEU A 237 -13.21 10.97 -18.00
CA LEU A 237 -14.23 10.10 -18.59
C LEU A 237 -14.22 10.03 -20.13
N ALA A 238 -13.23 10.60 -20.80
CA ALA A 238 -13.17 10.67 -22.27
C ALA A 238 -13.27 9.30 -22.97
N LEU A 239 -12.86 8.22 -22.30
CA LEU A 239 -12.86 6.85 -22.81
C LEU A 239 -13.76 5.90 -21.99
N HIS A 240 -14.67 6.46 -21.17
CA HIS A 240 -15.56 5.67 -20.33
C HIS A 240 -16.88 5.38 -21.01
N ASP A 241 -17.57 4.36 -20.49
CA ASP A 241 -18.95 4.04 -20.88
C ASP A 241 -19.92 5.16 -20.48
N THR A 242 -21.14 5.11 -21.02
CA THR A 242 -22.20 6.09 -20.73
C THR A 242 -22.56 6.09 -19.24
N TYR A 243 -22.55 4.93 -18.59
CA TYR A 243 -22.83 4.77 -17.18
C TYR A 243 -21.54 4.52 -16.41
N VAL A 244 -21.12 5.52 -15.65
CA VAL A 244 -19.89 5.48 -14.87
C VAL A 244 -20.20 5.18 -13.42
N ASN A 245 -19.57 4.15 -12.86
CA ASN A 245 -19.58 3.88 -11.44
C ASN A 245 -18.50 4.74 -10.78
N ARG A 246 -18.88 5.56 -9.81
CA ARG A 246 -17.98 6.47 -9.11
C ARG A 246 -17.63 5.90 -7.74
N LEU A 247 -16.34 5.92 -7.41
CA LEU A 247 -15.80 5.46 -6.15
C LEU A 247 -15.21 6.66 -5.40
N MET A 248 -15.61 6.84 -4.13
CA MET A 248 -14.98 7.81 -3.24
C MET A 248 -13.92 7.10 -2.42
N ALA A 249 -12.66 7.26 -2.83
CA ALA A 249 -11.54 6.55 -2.25
C ALA A 249 -11.00 7.28 -1.01
N TYR A 250 -11.43 6.83 0.15
CA TYR A 250 -10.85 7.22 1.43
C TYR A 250 -9.57 6.44 1.70
N GLY A 251 -8.69 6.97 2.55
CA GLY A 251 -7.47 6.28 2.95
C GLY A 251 -7.06 6.60 4.38
N VAL A 252 -6.35 5.67 5.00
CA VAL A 252 -5.82 5.83 6.35
C VAL A 252 -4.31 5.65 6.40
N ALA A 253 -3.67 6.36 7.34
CA ALA A 253 -2.26 6.23 7.70
C ALA A 253 -2.12 5.93 9.19
N GLY A 254 -1.02 5.28 9.60
CA GLY A 254 -0.75 4.96 11.00
C GLY A 254 -1.63 3.83 11.56
N PHE A 255 -2.11 2.92 10.69
CA PHE A 255 -2.95 1.79 11.08
C PHE A 255 -2.29 0.96 12.17
N SER A 256 -1.12 0.37 11.91
CA SER A 256 -0.43 -0.49 12.89
C SER A 256 -0.05 0.24 14.18
N VAL A 257 0.25 1.54 14.11
CA VAL A 257 0.52 2.37 15.30
C VAL A 257 -0.73 2.51 16.16
N ALA A 258 -1.90 2.75 15.57
CA ALA A 258 -3.15 2.85 16.31
C ALA A 258 -3.55 1.49 16.92
N VAL A 259 -3.38 0.41 16.16
CA VAL A 259 -3.64 -0.97 16.62
C VAL A 259 -2.74 -1.34 17.79
N ASP A 260 -1.43 -1.15 17.66
CA ASP A 260 -0.47 -1.43 18.73
C ASP A 260 -0.70 -0.55 19.96
N SER A 261 -1.09 0.71 19.76
CA SER A 261 -1.42 1.61 20.85
C SER A 261 -2.64 1.14 21.65
N LEU A 262 -3.69 0.70 20.98
CA LEU A 262 -4.87 0.11 21.63
C LEU A 262 -4.52 -1.21 22.33
N SER A 263 -3.68 -2.04 21.72
CA SER A 263 -3.17 -3.27 22.33
C SER A 263 -2.34 -2.98 23.58
N ALA A 264 -1.44 -2.00 23.54
CA ALA A 264 -0.65 -1.60 24.68
C ALA A 264 -1.53 -1.12 25.84
N ILE A 265 -2.54 -0.28 25.57
CA ILE A 265 -3.47 0.21 26.60
C ILE A 265 -4.29 -0.95 27.18
N LYS A 266 -4.64 -1.96 26.38
CA LYS A 266 -5.46 -3.11 26.80
C LYS A 266 -4.69 -4.12 27.65
N TYR A 267 -3.44 -4.40 27.30
CA TYR A 267 -2.69 -5.54 27.85
C TYR A 267 -1.50 -5.13 28.74
N ALA A 268 -1.07 -3.87 28.71
CA ALA A 268 -0.05 -3.32 29.58
C ALA A 268 -0.59 -2.14 30.41
N LYS A 269 0.28 -1.54 31.22
CA LYS A 269 -0.05 -0.30 31.94
C LYS A 269 0.60 0.86 31.21
N VAL A 270 -0.19 1.68 30.51
CA VAL A 270 0.27 2.86 29.79
C VAL A 270 0.00 4.10 30.60
N LYS A 271 1.06 4.80 31.01
CA LYS A 271 1.03 6.04 31.79
C LYS A 271 1.37 7.22 30.87
N PRO A 272 0.45 8.15 30.63
CA PRO A 272 0.74 9.34 29.85
C PRO A 272 1.62 10.33 30.65
N ILE A 273 2.63 10.87 30.00
CA ILE A 273 3.44 11.97 30.52
C ILE A 273 2.87 13.26 29.92
N ARG A 274 2.42 14.19 30.79
CA ARG A 274 1.77 15.43 30.39
C ARG A 274 2.65 16.63 30.69
N ASP A 275 2.52 17.65 29.85
CA ASP A 275 3.14 18.95 30.07
C ASP A 275 2.29 19.83 31.03
N GLU A 276 2.73 21.10 31.21
CA GLU A 276 2.08 22.06 32.09
C GLU A 276 0.64 22.40 31.69
N ASP A 277 0.31 22.24 30.40
CA ASP A 277 -1.03 22.46 29.86
C ASP A 277 -1.92 21.18 29.93
N GLY A 278 -1.38 20.11 30.49
CA GLY A 278 -2.04 18.80 30.58
C GLY A 278 -2.14 18.06 29.25
N ILE A 279 -1.32 18.41 28.26
CA ILE A 279 -1.23 17.72 26.99
C ILE A 279 -0.24 16.58 27.10
N THR A 280 -0.63 15.38 26.67
CA THR A 280 0.24 14.20 26.66
C THR A 280 1.33 14.35 25.61
N THR A 281 2.59 14.26 26.04
CA THR A 281 3.77 14.44 25.19
C THR A 281 4.58 13.16 25.02
N ASP A 282 4.47 12.19 25.97
CA ASP A 282 5.13 10.88 25.89
C ASP A 282 4.34 9.85 26.73
N PHE A 283 4.76 8.60 26.70
CA PHE A 283 4.13 7.50 27.42
C PHE A 283 5.20 6.59 28.07
N VAL A 284 4.89 6.11 29.28
CA VAL A 284 5.62 5.02 29.94
C VAL A 284 4.76 3.77 29.88
N ILE A 285 5.34 2.67 29.40
CA ILE A 285 4.66 1.38 29.27
C ILE A 285 5.30 0.41 30.29
N GLU A 286 4.49 -0.12 31.18
CA GLU A 286 4.88 -1.14 32.13
C GLU A 286 4.20 -2.48 31.79
N GLY A 287 4.98 -3.48 31.47
CA GLY A 287 4.51 -4.79 31.00
C GLY A 287 4.68 -4.96 29.49
N ASP A 288 4.31 -6.13 29.00
CA ASP A 288 4.35 -6.48 27.58
C ASP A 288 2.92 -6.56 27.01
N TYR A 289 2.80 -6.41 25.69
CA TYR A 289 1.53 -6.44 24.97
C TYR A 289 1.68 -7.10 23.60
N PRO A 290 0.62 -7.74 23.05
CA PRO A 290 0.64 -8.26 21.70
C PRO A 290 0.85 -7.16 20.68
N LYS A 291 1.78 -7.38 19.73
CA LYS A 291 2.11 -6.43 18.65
C LYS A 291 1.62 -6.98 17.32
N PHE A 292 1.02 -6.11 16.50
CA PHE A 292 0.55 -6.45 15.16
C PHE A 292 1.70 -6.96 14.28
N GLY A 293 1.43 -7.98 13.46
CA GLY A 293 2.43 -8.62 12.61
C GLY A 293 3.07 -9.88 13.21
N ASN A 294 2.45 -10.48 14.22
CA ASN A 294 2.94 -11.69 14.88
C ASN A 294 1.94 -12.85 14.87
N ASP A 295 0.89 -12.76 14.05
CA ASP A 295 -0.21 -13.73 13.95
C ASP A 295 -0.89 -13.99 15.30
N ASP A 296 -1.06 -12.93 16.08
CA ASP A 296 -1.68 -12.97 17.40
C ASP A 296 -3.09 -12.36 17.32
N ASP A 297 -4.12 -13.22 17.40
CA ASP A 297 -5.51 -12.80 17.28
C ASP A 297 -5.93 -11.74 18.30
N ARG A 298 -5.25 -11.64 19.45
CA ARG A 298 -5.54 -10.63 20.47
C ARG A 298 -5.36 -9.20 19.95
N VAL A 299 -4.37 -8.97 19.07
CA VAL A 299 -4.09 -7.67 18.47
C VAL A 299 -4.66 -7.58 17.06
N ASP A 300 -4.66 -8.66 16.29
CA ASP A 300 -5.17 -8.68 14.91
C ASP A 300 -6.68 -8.35 14.89
N GLU A 301 -7.47 -8.85 15.86
CA GLU A 301 -8.89 -8.52 16.00
C GLU A 301 -9.11 -7.04 16.36
N ILE A 302 -8.20 -6.39 17.12
CA ILE A 302 -8.27 -4.93 17.35
C ILE A 302 -8.11 -4.19 16.00
N GLY A 303 -7.21 -4.65 15.14
CA GLY A 303 -6.99 -4.06 13.82
C GLY A 303 -8.21 -4.21 12.91
N LYS A 304 -8.83 -5.39 12.89
CA LYS A 304 -10.07 -5.64 12.12
C LYS A 304 -11.20 -4.73 12.60
N GLU A 305 -11.49 -4.74 13.92
CA GLU A 305 -12.52 -3.93 14.50
C GLU A 305 -12.33 -2.43 14.22
N LEU A 306 -11.09 -1.94 14.31
CA LEU A 306 -10.76 -0.55 14.03
C LEU A 306 -11.08 -0.16 12.59
N ILE A 307 -10.62 -0.96 11.63
CA ILE A 307 -10.78 -0.61 10.22
C ILE A 307 -12.23 -0.76 9.74
N GLU A 308 -12.94 -1.76 10.22
CA GLU A 308 -14.37 -1.95 9.98
C GLU A 308 -15.17 -0.76 10.51
N TYR A 309 -14.87 -0.30 11.73
CA TYR A 309 -15.52 0.87 12.31
C TYR A 309 -15.22 2.15 11.51
N VAL A 310 -13.96 2.39 11.15
CA VAL A 310 -13.57 3.53 10.30
C VAL A 310 -14.35 3.53 8.99
N TYR A 311 -14.42 2.38 8.32
CA TYR A 311 -15.17 2.26 7.07
C TYR A 311 -16.68 2.49 7.26
N SER A 312 -17.27 1.91 8.30
CA SER A 312 -18.70 2.05 8.57
C SER A 312 -19.11 3.50 8.80
N GLU A 313 -18.29 4.27 9.53
CA GLU A 313 -18.55 5.70 9.74
C GLU A 313 -18.39 6.50 8.45
N LEU A 314 -17.35 6.26 7.66
CA LEU A 314 -17.17 6.92 6.35
C LEU A 314 -18.32 6.59 5.39
N ALA A 315 -18.74 5.32 5.33
CA ALA A 315 -19.82 4.86 4.47
C ALA A 315 -21.21 5.41 4.87
N SER A 316 -21.37 5.91 6.09
CA SER A 316 -22.60 6.53 6.56
C SER A 316 -22.85 7.95 6.00
N HIS A 317 -21.84 8.57 5.38
CA HIS A 317 -21.91 9.92 4.84
C HIS A 317 -22.19 9.95 3.33
N PRO A 318 -22.96 10.93 2.83
CA PRO A 318 -23.20 11.07 1.40
C PRO A 318 -21.92 11.51 0.69
N CYS A 319 -21.65 10.89 -0.46
CA CYS A 319 -20.52 11.22 -1.30
C CYS A 319 -20.92 12.03 -2.54
N TYR A 320 -20.02 12.92 -2.98
CA TYR A 320 -20.18 13.72 -4.19
C TYR A 320 -20.56 12.85 -5.38
N ARG A 321 -21.58 13.29 -6.16
CA ARG A 321 -22.16 12.56 -7.31
C ARG A 321 -22.60 11.14 -6.98
N ASN A 322 -23.05 10.87 -5.76
CA ASN A 322 -23.43 9.54 -5.28
C ASN A 322 -22.35 8.48 -5.49
N ALA A 323 -21.08 8.86 -5.34
CA ALA A 323 -19.98 7.92 -5.39
C ALA A 323 -20.08 6.89 -4.25
N HIS A 324 -19.69 5.64 -4.53
CA HIS A 324 -19.62 4.59 -3.52
C HIS A 324 -18.34 4.76 -2.67
N PRO A 325 -18.45 4.80 -1.34
CA PRO A 325 -17.28 4.88 -0.48
C PRO A 325 -16.43 3.60 -0.59
N THR A 326 -15.11 3.78 -0.69
CA THR A 326 -14.11 2.73 -0.60
C THR A 326 -13.01 3.19 0.35
N LEU A 327 -12.27 2.26 0.95
CA LEU A 327 -11.20 2.56 1.89
C LEU A 327 -9.91 1.86 1.50
N SER A 328 -8.77 2.54 1.68
CA SER A 328 -7.44 1.95 1.55
C SER A 328 -6.60 2.10 2.82
N ILE A 329 -5.75 1.10 3.05
CA ILE A 329 -4.65 1.18 4.01
C ILE A 329 -3.36 1.30 3.19
N LEU A 330 -3.06 2.54 2.79
CA LEU A 330 -1.96 2.85 1.89
C LEU A 330 -1.38 4.21 2.23
N THR A 331 -0.06 4.33 2.34
CA THR A 331 0.59 5.61 2.64
C THR A 331 1.49 6.13 1.54
N ILE A 332 1.92 5.26 0.62
CA ILE A 332 3.01 5.63 -0.31
C ILE A 332 4.26 5.96 0.53
N THR A 333 5.06 6.98 0.22
CA THR A 333 6.18 7.47 1.05
C THR A 333 5.76 8.54 2.07
N SER A 334 4.48 8.92 2.10
CA SER A 334 3.97 9.92 3.05
C SER A 334 3.93 9.45 4.52
N ASN A 335 4.14 8.13 4.78
CA ASN A 335 4.31 7.59 6.12
C ASN A 335 5.39 8.35 6.93
N VAL A 336 6.44 8.82 6.27
CA VAL A 336 7.52 9.62 6.89
C VAL A 336 6.96 10.98 7.33
N VAL A 337 6.20 11.66 6.48
CA VAL A 337 5.61 12.96 6.78
C VAL A 337 4.54 12.84 7.86
N TYR A 338 3.67 11.82 7.79
CA TYR A 338 2.68 11.57 8.83
C TYR A 338 3.33 11.32 10.19
N GLY A 339 4.37 10.48 10.24
CA GLY A 339 5.12 10.21 11.46
C GLY A 339 5.80 11.45 12.04
N SER A 340 6.44 12.27 11.17
CA SER A 340 7.15 13.49 11.60
C SER A 340 6.21 14.55 12.21
N ASN A 341 4.93 14.54 11.83
CA ASN A 341 3.91 15.45 12.34
C ASN A 341 3.06 14.84 13.48
N THR A 342 3.46 13.70 14.03
CA THR A 342 2.73 13.01 15.11
C THR A 342 3.62 12.85 16.34
N GLY A 343 3.10 13.23 17.50
CA GLY A 343 3.74 13.07 18.80
C GLY A 343 4.02 11.61 19.16
N ALA A 344 4.57 11.35 20.35
CA ALA A 344 4.72 9.98 20.86
C ALA A 344 3.36 9.29 21.00
N THR A 345 3.33 7.97 20.83
CA THR A 345 2.10 7.17 20.85
C THR A 345 2.13 6.09 21.94
N PRO A 346 0.97 5.65 22.44
CA PRO A 346 0.86 4.68 23.56
C PRO A 346 1.57 3.35 23.34
N ASP A 347 1.87 2.98 22.10
CA ASP A 347 2.66 1.81 21.70
C ASP A 347 4.19 1.97 21.90
N GLY A 348 4.64 3.13 22.39
CA GLY A 348 6.05 3.46 22.63
C GLY A 348 6.78 4.07 21.43
N ARG A 349 6.11 4.29 20.28
CA ARG A 349 6.71 5.05 19.18
C ARG A 349 6.98 6.49 19.64
N LYS A 350 8.19 6.97 19.43
CA LYS A 350 8.58 8.32 19.81
C LYS A 350 8.09 9.37 18.81
N ALA A 351 7.92 10.60 19.31
CA ALA A 351 7.53 11.73 18.47
C ALA A 351 8.43 11.88 17.25
N GLY A 352 7.83 12.12 16.09
CA GLY A 352 8.56 12.33 14.83
C GLY A 352 9.08 11.07 14.13
N VAL A 353 9.02 9.90 14.74
CA VAL A 353 9.43 8.64 14.10
C VAL A 353 8.45 8.29 12.96
N PRO A 354 8.92 7.91 11.77
CA PRO A 354 8.05 7.50 10.67
C PRO A 354 7.09 6.37 11.06
N PHE A 355 5.90 6.36 10.44
CA PHE A 355 5.01 5.20 10.53
C PHE A 355 5.50 4.08 9.63
N ALA A 356 5.06 2.85 9.89
CA ALA A 356 5.14 1.79 8.89
C ALA A 356 4.28 2.14 7.65
N PRO A 357 4.70 1.75 6.44
CA PRO A 357 3.93 2.03 5.23
C PRO A 357 2.70 1.13 5.13
N GLY A 358 1.56 1.70 4.73
CA GLY A 358 0.33 0.95 4.47
C GLY A 358 -0.12 0.14 5.68
N ALA A 359 -0.38 -1.14 5.45
CA ALA A 359 -0.83 -2.10 6.46
C ALA A 359 0.32 -2.84 7.16
N ASN A 360 1.57 -2.47 6.87
CA ASN A 360 2.72 -3.12 7.49
C ASN A 360 2.72 -3.01 9.01
N PRO A 361 3.22 -4.03 9.72
CA PRO A 361 3.62 -3.91 11.11
C PRO A 361 4.64 -2.78 11.30
N MET A 362 4.67 -2.18 12.48
CA MET A 362 5.72 -1.22 12.82
C MET A 362 7.09 -1.91 12.81
N HIS A 363 8.09 -1.18 12.31
CA HIS A 363 9.44 -1.67 12.09
C HIS A 363 10.02 -2.38 13.31
N GLY A 364 10.48 -3.61 13.12
CA GLY A 364 11.10 -4.44 14.16
C GLY A 364 10.13 -5.00 15.20
N ARG A 365 8.81 -4.93 14.99
CA ARG A 365 7.82 -5.50 15.93
C ARG A 365 7.28 -6.85 15.50
N ASP A 366 7.42 -7.23 14.26
CA ASP A 366 7.06 -8.52 13.67
C ASP A 366 8.17 -9.55 13.90
N GLU A 367 8.26 -10.01 15.16
CA GLU A 367 9.36 -10.84 15.65
C GLU A 367 9.18 -12.34 15.39
N ASN A 368 7.94 -12.79 15.07
CA ASN A 368 7.58 -14.20 14.87
C ASN A 368 7.90 -14.74 13.47
N GLY A 369 8.61 -13.97 12.64
CA GLY A 369 9.04 -14.37 11.30
C GLY A 369 8.10 -13.92 10.17
N ALA A 370 8.53 -14.23 8.95
CA ALA A 370 7.91 -13.76 7.73
C ALA A 370 6.43 -14.15 7.59
N ILE A 371 6.13 -15.42 7.84
CA ILE A 371 4.76 -15.95 7.66
C ILE A 371 3.80 -15.33 8.68
N ALA A 372 4.22 -15.16 9.94
CA ALA A 372 3.38 -14.52 10.95
C ALA A 372 3.07 -13.06 10.60
N SER A 373 4.07 -12.33 10.09
CA SER A 373 3.88 -10.95 9.61
C SER A 373 2.85 -10.87 8.49
N LEU A 374 2.96 -11.74 7.51
CA LEU A 374 2.01 -11.83 6.39
C LEU A 374 0.60 -12.26 6.85
N ASN A 375 0.49 -13.25 7.75
CA ASN A 375 -0.80 -13.74 8.25
C ASN A 375 -1.59 -12.63 8.95
N SER A 376 -0.96 -11.79 9.78
CA SER A 376 -1.65 -10.66 10.43
C SER A 376 -2.27 -9.70 9.40
N VAL A 377 -1.54 -9.38 8.32
CA VAL A 377 -2.06 -8.49 7.27
C VAL A 377 -3.15 -9.17 6.45
N ALA A 378 -3.05 -10.49 6.20
CA ALA A 378 -4.05 -11.25 5.44
C ALA A 378 -5.43 -11.28 6.11
N LYS A 379 -5.51 -11.07 7.42
CA LYS A 379 -6.77 -11.03 8.18
C LYS A 379 -7.60 -9.75 7.95
N ILE A 380 -7.04 -8.72 7.32
CA ILE A 380 -7.76 -7.45 7.04
C ILE A 380 -8.71 -7.68 5.86
N ASP A 381 -9.99 -7.38 6.05
CA ASP A 381 -11.05 -7.62 5.08
C ASP A 381 -11.00 -6.60 3.92
N TRP A 382 -10.61 -7.08 2.75
CA TRP A 382 -10.65 -6.28 1.53
C TRP A 382 -12.08 -6.12 1.02
N GLU A 383 -12.85 -7.21 0.98
CA GLU A 383 -14.14 -7.24 0.29
C GLU A 383 -15.18 -6.32 0.93
N ASN A 384 -15.25 -6.29 2.24
CA ASN A 384 -16.30 -5.55 2.95
C ASN A 384 -15.88 -4.14 3.37
N CYS A 385 -14.59 -3.86 3.54
CA CYS A 385 -14.14 -2.53 4.01
C CYS A 385 -13.02 -1.90 3.18
N CYS A 386 -12.05 -2.64 2.67
CA CYS A 386 -10.82 -2.05 2.11
C CYS A 386 -10.69 -2.21 0.58
N ARG A 387 -11.79 -2.06 -0.17
CA ARG A 387 -11.80 -2.24 -1.64
C ARG A 387 -10.89 -1.31 -2.42
N ASP A 388 -10.46 -0.21 -1.83
CA ASP A 388 -9.47 0.69 -2.43
C ASP A 388 -8.02 0.21 -2.22
N GLY A 389 -7.82 -0.88 -1.49
CA GLY A 389 -6.58 -1.63 -1.40
C GLY A 389 -5.93 -1.67 -0.02
N ILE A 390 -5.24 -2.77 0.22
CA ILE A 390 -4.46 -3.04 1.45
C ILE A 390 -3.01 -3.21 1.03
N SER A 391 -2.21 -2.14 1.15
CA SER A 391 -0.80 -2.19 0.74
C SER A 391 0.05 -2.87 1.80
N ASN A 392 0.75 -3.93 1.40
CA ASN A 392 1.77 -4.58 2.20
C ASN A 392 3.11 -4.59 1.45
N THR A 393 4.20 -4.24 2.12
CA THR A 393 5.55 -4.26 1.57
C THR A 393 6.45 -5.14 2.42
N PHE A 394 6.86 -6.24 1.85
CA PHE A 394 7.60 -7.29 2.51
C PHE A 394 9.06 -7.29 2.07
N SER A 395 9.99 -7.35 3.02
CA SER A 395 11.43 -7.44 2.73
C SER A 395 11.99 -8.72 3.34
N ILE A 396 12.68 -9.50 2.50
CA ILE A 396 13.28 -10.77 2.90
C ILE A 396 14.72 -10.86 2.39
N VAL A 397 15.62 -11.37 3.22
CA VAL A 397 17.00 -11.60 2.77
C VAL A 397 17.06 -12.80 1.82
N PRO A 398 17.87 -12.75 0.75
CA PRO A 398 17.90 -13.81 -0.28
C PRO A 398 18.13 -15.21 0.30
N ASN A 399 19.00 -15.35 1.30
CA ASN A 399 19.31 -16.65 1.91
C ASN A 399 18.15 -17.27 2.70
N SER A 400 17.17 -16.47 3.12
CA SER A 400 15.96 -16.96 3.81
C SER A 400 14.95 -17.57 2.82
N LEU A 401 14.97 -17.13 1.56
CA LEU A 401 14.21 -17.77 0.50
C LEU A 401 14.83 -19.10 0.05
N GLY A 402 16.16 -19.27 0.11
CA GLY A 402 16.83 -20.48 -0.32
C GLY A 402 18.31 -20.27 -0.62
N LYS A 403 19.02 -21.35 -0.79
CA LYS A 403 20.47 -21.34 -1.10
C LYS A 403 20.76 -21.29 -2.60
N THR A 404 19.87 -21.83 -3.41
CA THR A 404 19.96 -21.81 -4.88
C THR A 404 18.87 -20.91 -5.46
N ASP A 405 19.05 -20.48 -6.70
CA ASP A 405 18.06 -19.65 -7.39
C ASP A 405 16.73 -20.39 -7.56
N GLU A 406 16.80 -21.69 -7.89
CA GLU A 406 15.60 -22.54 -8.01
C GLU A 406 14.85 -22.67 -6.68
N GLU A 407 15.56 -22.86 -5.57
CA GLU A 407 14.94 -22.86 -4.24
C GLU A 407 14.26 -21.53 -3.92
N ARG A 408 14.93 -20.41 -4.20
CA ARG A 408 14.40 -19.06 -3.97
C ARG A 408 13.14 -18.79 -4.78
N GLU A 409 13.16 -19.15 -6.07
CA GLU A 409 12.00 -19.02 -6.95
C GLU A 409 10.82 -19.86 -6.46
N ASN A 410 11.05 -21.13 -6.16
CA ASN A 410 10.01 -22.03 -5.67
C ASN A 410 9.44 -21.57 -4.32
N ASN A 411 10.28 -21.15 -3.38
CA ASN A 411 9.85 -20.72 -2.06
C ASN A 411 9.09 -19.38 -2.13
N LEU A 412 9.48 -18.45 -3.02
CA LEU A 412 8.70 -17.24 -3.24
C LEU A 412 7.32 -17.53 -3.85
N VAL A 413 7.23 -18.46 -4.81
CA VAL A 413 5.93 -18.90 -5.35
C VAL A 413 5.05 -19.49 -4.24
N GLN A 414 5.59 -20.37 -3.40
CA GLN A 414 4.83 -20.98 -2.30
C GLN A 414 4.39 -19.93 -1.26
N LEU A 415 5.23 -18.95 -0.97
CA LEU A 415 4.89 -17.86 -0.07
C LEU A 415 3.73 -17.03 -0.63
N LEU A 416 3.77 -16.67 -1.93
CA LEU A 416 2.70 -15.94 -2.60
C LEU A 416 1.40 -16.74 -2.64
N ASP A 417 1.46 -18.04 -3.01
CA ASP A 417 0.30 -18.92 -3.01
C ASP A 417 -0.31 -19.04 -1.59
N GLY A 418 0.53 -19.24 -0.57
CA GLY A 418 0.09 -19.33 0.82
C GLY A 418 -0.53 -18.02 1.34
N TYR A 419 0.07 -16.89 1.04
CA TYR A 419 -0.43 -15.57 1.45
C TYR A 419 -1.77 -15.23 0.80
N PHE A 420 -1.87 -15.39 -0.52
CA PHE A 420 -3.09 -15.05 -1.25
C PHE A 420 -4.23 -16.04 -1.01
N SER A 421 -3.94 -17.33 -0.73
CA SER A 421 -4.97 -18.30 -0.36
C SER A 421 -5.71 -17.96 0.94
N GLN A 422 -5.13 -17.12 1.80
CA GLN A 422 -5.75 -16.64 3.04
C GLN A 422 -6.65 -15.39 2.82
N GLY A 423 -6.82 -14.92 1.58
CA GLY A 423 -7.62 -13.73 1.26
C GLY A 423 -6.85 -12.42 1.36
N ALA A 424 -5.52 -12.47 1.45
CA ALA A 424 -4.68 -11.27 1.36
C ALA A 424 -4.85 -10.58 0.00
N HIS A 425 -4.75 -9.23 -0.02
CA HIS A 425 -5.02 -8.45 -1.23
C HIS A 425 -3.78 -8.20 -2.08
N HIS A 426 -2.70 -7.65 -1.49
CA HIS A 426 -1.57 -7.12 -2.25
C HIS A 426 -0.25 -7.41 -1.53
N LEU A 427 0.81 -7.60 -2.32
CA LEU A 427 2.18 -7.74 -1.81
C LEU A 427 3.21 -7.08 -2.74
N ASN A 428 4.00 -6.16 -2.17
CA ASN A 428 5.31 -5.79 -2.67
C ASN A 428 6.37 -6.71 -2.06
N VAL A 429 7.30 -7.21 -2.87
CA VAL A 429 8.40 -8.04 -2.39
C VAL A 429 9.72 -7.35 -2.69
N ASN A 430 10.55 -7.16 -1.66
CA ASN A 430 11.95 -6.76 -1.78
C ASN A 430 12.83 -7.94 -1.36
N VAL A 431 13.73 -8.37 -2.24
CA VAL A 431 14.67 -9.46 -1.97
C VAL A 431 16.09 -8.92 -1.91
N LEU A 432 16.43 -8.32 -0.78
CA LEU A 432 17.70 -7.62 -0.59
C LEU A 432 18.10 -7.62 0.89
N THR A 433 19.31 -7.15 1.19
CA THR A 433 19.81 -7.04 2.56
C THR A 433 19.87 -5.58 3.01
N ARG A 434 19.81 -5.37 4.32
CA ARG A 434 19.96 -4.03 4.92
C ARG A 434 21.32 -3.42 4.59
N GLU A 435 22.36 -4.23 4.58
CA GLU A 435 23.74 -3.83 4.26
C GLU A 435 23.85 -3.26 2.84
N THR A 436 23.14 -3.87 1.87
CA THR A 436 23.07 -3.36 0.49
C THR A 436 22.49 -1.95 0.45
N LEU A 437 21.42 -1.68 1.22
CA LEU A 437 20.81 -0.35 1.27
C LEU A 437 21.71 0.68 1.98
N ILE A 438 22.41 0.28 3.03
CA ILE A 438 23.37 1.15 3.72
C ILE A 438 24.51 1.52 2.77
N ASP A 439 25.10 0.54 2.07
CA ASP A 439 26.19 0.82 1.09
C ASP A 439 25.68 1.67 -0.08
N ALA A 440 24.45 1.42 -0.57
CA ALA A 440 23.83 2.24 -1.61
C ALA A 440 23.53 3.68 -1.18
N MET A 441 23.22 3.90 0.10
CA MET A 441 23.00 5.22 0.67
C MET A 441 24.31 6.02 0.80
N GLU A 442 25.43 5.33 1.07
CA GLU A 442 26.75 5.91 1.24
C GLU A 442 27.50 6.04 -0.11
N HIS A 443 27.26 5.10 -1.03
CA HIS A 443 27.92 4.98 -2.33
C HIS A 443 26.92 4.86 -3.48
N PRO A 444 26.05 5.86 -3.70
CA PRO A 444 24.98 5.79 -4.70
C PRO A 444 25.48 5.51 -6.15
N GLU A 445 26.70 5.88 -6.47
CA GLU A 445 27.31 5.64 -7.77
C GLU A 445 27.55 4.17 -8.08
N LYS A 446 27.67 3.31 -7.06
CA LYS A 446 27.78 1.85 -7.23
C LYS A 446 26.44 1.19 -7.55
N TYR A 447 25.33 1.85 -7.22
CA TYR A 447 23.98 1.30 -7.29
C TYR A 447 23.02 2.19 -8.11
N PRO A 448 23.37 2.58 -9.34
CA PRO A 448 22.60 3.55 -10.13
C PRO A 448 21.21 3.03 -10.49
N LEU A 449 21.02 1.71 -10.51
CA LEU A 449 19.79 1.05 -10.92
C LEU A 449 19.03 0.37 -9.78
N LEU A 450 19.54 0.47 -8.55
CA LEU A 450 18.88 -0.17 -7.41
C LEU A 450 17.44 0.35 -7.26
N THR A 451 16.50 -0.54 -7.50
CA THR A 451 15.08 -0.29 -7.36
C THR A 451 14.60 -0.94 -6.07
N VAL A 452 13.74 -0.25 -5.34
CA VAL A 452 13.11 -0.78 -4.12
C VAL A 452 11.60 -0.55 -4.17
N ARG A 453 10.84 -1.52 -3.69
CA ARG A 453 9.40 -1.36 -3.45
C ARG A 453 9.20 -0.62 -2.13
N VAL A 454 8.39 0.42 -2.14
CA VAL A 454 8.20 1.26 -0.94
C VAL A 454 6.80 1.15 -0.33
N SER A 455 5.74 1.39 -1.07
CA SER A 455 4.35 1.15 -0.66
C SER A 455 3.44 1.34 -1.88
N GLY A 456 3.03 0.25 -2.51
CA GLY A 456 2.21 0.26 -3.73
C GLY A 456 2.94 0.68 -5.01
N TYR A 457 4.22 1.03 -4.95
CA TYR A 457 5.05 1.36 -6.11
C TYR A 457 6.54 1.15 -5.82
N ALA A 458 7.36 1.19 -6.86
CA ALA A 458 8.81 1.12 -6.77
C ALA A 458 9.45 2.49 -7.03
N VAL A 459 10.66 2.67 -6.52
CA VAL A 459 11.49 3.85 -6.79
C VAL A 459 12.95 3.44 -6.96
N ARG A 460 13.74 4.29 -7.62
CA ARG A 460 15.20 4.24 -7.49
C ARG A 460 15.56 4.65 -6.07
N PHE A 461 16.24 3.78 -5.33
CA PHE A 461 16.62 4.04 -3.94
C PHE A 461 17.36 5.37 -3.78
N ASN A 462 18.24 5.69 -4.72
CA ASN A 462 19.03 6.93 -4.73
C ASN A 462 18.21 8.21 -5.04
N LYS A 463 16.94 8.07 -5.42
CA LYS A 463 16.02 9.20 -5.64
C LYS A 463 15.15 9.52 -4.41
N LEU A 464 15.19 8.69 -3.40
CA LEU A 464 14.55 8.95 -2.13
C LEU A 464 15.31 10.04 -1.36
N THR A 465 14.58 10.84 -0.57
CA THR A 465 15.21 11.72 0.42
C THR A 465 15.95 10.90 1.49
N ARG A 466 16.95 11.49 2.15
CA ARG A 466 17.71 10.80 3.19
C ARG A 466 16.80 10.17 4.27
N LYS A 467 15.80 10.93 4.73
CA LYS A 467 14.83 10.44 5.73
C LYS A 467 14.03 9.23 5.24
N GLN A 468 13.66 9.20 3.96
CA GLN A 468 12.96 8.06 3.37
C GLN A 468 13.87 6.85 3.16
N GLN A 469 15.15 7.07 2.80
CA GLN A 469 16.15 6.01 2.75
C GLN A 469 16.34 5.37 4.13
N GLU A 470 16.50 6.19 5.15
CA GLU A 470 16.63 5.74 6.55
C GLU A 470 15.37 4.98 7.01
N GLU A 471 14.18 5.43 6.62
CA GLU A 471 12.93 4.71 6.90
C GLU A 471 12.93 3.33 6.24
N VAL A 472 13.27 3.21 4.94
CA VAL A 472 13.34 1.92 4.23
C VAL A 472 14.38 0.99 4.88
N ILE A 473 15.54 1.50 5.28
CA ILE A 473 16.58 0.74 5.99
C ILE A 473 16.10 0.25 7.37
N SER A 474 15.22 1.02 8.03
CA SER A 474 14.70 0.67 9.36
C SER A 474 13.63 -0.43 9.34
N ARG A 475 13.07 -0.77 8.17
CA ARG A 475 12.05 -1.81 8.03
C ARG A 475 12.55 -3.17 8.48
N THR A 476 11.63 -4.07 8.76
CA THR A 476 11.98 -5.46 9.07
C THR A 476 12.48 -6.16 7.80
N PHE A 477 13.64 -6.78 7.90
CA PHE A 477 14.19 -7.70 6.89
C PHE A 477 14.11 -9.10 7.48
N HIS A 478 13.22 -9.91 6.93
CA HIS A 478 13.00 -11.26 7.46
C HIS A 478 14.17 -12.17 7.13
N GLU A 479 14.84 -12.63 8.17
CA GLU A 479 15.98 -13.57 8.10
C GLU A 479 15.53 -15.03 8.20
N LYS A 480 14.23 -15.26 8.46
CA LYS A 480 13.59 -16.59 8.57
C LYS A 480 12.19 -16.53 7.96
N MET A 481 11.83 -17.59 7.30
CA MET A 481 10.48 -17.85 6.83
C MET A 481 9.49 -18.01 7.98
#